data_2b6e7cee3e8f6c3408ff5288434a0138
#
_entry.id   2b6e7cee3e8f6c3408ff5288434a0138
#
_cell.length_a   1.000
_cell.length_b   1.000
_cell.length_c   1.000
_cell.angle_alpha   90.00
_cell.angle_beta   90.00
_cell.angle_gamma   90.00
#
_symmetry.space_group_name_H-M   'P 1'
#
loop_
_entity.id
_entity.type
_entity.pdbx_description
1 polymer ?
#
loop_
_entity_poly.entity_id
_entity_poly.type
_entity_poly.pdbx_seq_one_letter_code
_entity_poly.pdbx_strand_id
1 'polypeptide(L)'
;SWQALWGHPELLDRTLGWYETVEPVAREIARRQGFDGVRWMKMTDPSGTEAPSNVGSFLIWQQPHFIYLAELVYRANPSDEVIKKYNHLVQETAKFMYSFATYDDFHGRFILKGAIPAQETLRAATTINPPFELSYWHYAMNVAQQWRERAGEKRNLEWDEMIDKLSPLAYNEDSLYLAAENAVDTYKDIRFTSDHMAVLGSVGILPMNKLIRAD
;
A
#
# COMPACT_ATOMS: atom_id res chain seq x y z
N SER A 1 -13.54 -5.76 3.83
CA SER A 1 -12.98 -7.00 4.41
C SER A 1 -13.96 -7.77 5.30
N TRP A 2 -14.92 -7.11 5.94
CA TRP A 2 -15.91 -7.76 6.81
C TRP A 2 -16.77 -8.80 6.08
N GLN A 3 -17.03 -8.64 4.79
CA GLN A 3 -17.76 -9.62 3.96
C GLN A 3 -17.08 -10.99 4.02
N ALA A 4 -15.77 -11.03 3.81
CA ALA A 4 -15.00 -12.27 3.88
C ALA A 4 -14.98 -12.88 5.29
N LEU A 5 -14.86 -12.03 6.34
CA LEU A 5 -14.90 -12.46 7.73
C LEU A 5 -16.25 -13.10 8.11
N TRP A 6 -17.35 -12.66 7.52
CA TRP A 6 -18.70 -13.16 7.81
C TRP A 6 -19.15 -14.26 6.84
N GLY A 7 -18.25 -14.79 6.03
CA GLY A 7 -18.52 -15.93 5.15
C GLY A 7 -19.23 -15.55 3.85
N HIS A 8 -19.14 -14.26 3.43
CA HIS A 8 -19.73 -13.74 2.19
C HIS A 8 -18.67 -13.17 1.23
N PRO A 9 -17.63 -13.95 0.86
CA PRO A 9 -16.56 -13.48 -0.02
C PRO A 9 -17.08 -13.12 -1.43
N GLU A 10 -18.21 -13.69 -1.87
CA GLU A 10 -18.84 -13.38 -3.16
C GLU A 10 -19.27 -11.91 -3.27
N LEU A 11 -19.61 -11.24 -2.17
CA LEU A 11 -19.94 -9.82 -2.16
C LEU A 11 -18.68 -8.97 -2.39
N LEU A 12 -17.55 -9.40 -1.84
CA LEU A 12 -16.27 -8.76 -2.06
C LEU A 12 -15.80 -8.98 -3.51
N ASP A 13 -15.89 -10.21 -4.01
CA ASP A 13 -15.53 -10.58 -5.38
C ASP A 13 -16.28 -9.72 -6.42
N ARG A 14 -17.58 -9.50 -6.21
CA ARG A 14 -18.39 -8.61 -7.08
C ARG A 14 -17.88 -7.18 -7.08
N THR A 15 -17.46 -6.67 -5.94
CA THR A 15 -16.94 -5.30 -5.81
C THR A 15 -15.62 -5.12 -6.55
N LEU A 16 -14.77 -6.15 -6.56
CA LEU A 16 -13.47 -6.10 -7.23
C LEU A 16 -13.54 -5.99 -8.75
N GLY A 17 -14.65 -6.38 -9.39
CA GLY A 17 -14.85 -6.22 -10.83
C GLY A 17 -14.78 -4.77 -11.33
N TRP A 18 -15.02 -3.80 -10.45
CA TRP A 18 -14.83 -2.39 -10.78
C TRP A 18 -13.38 -2.06 -11.14
N TYR A 19 -12.41 -2.63 -10.44
CA TYR A 19 -10.98 -2.40 -10.70
C TYR A 19 -10.58 -2.85 -12.12
N GLU A 20 -11.14 -3.97 -12.59
CA GLU A 20 -10.92 -4.45 -13.98
C GLU A 20 -11.47 -3.45 -15.00
N THR A 21 -12.66 -2.89 -14.72
CA THR A 21 -13.31 -1.92 -15.62
C THR A 21 -12.50 -0.63 -15.75
N VAL A 22 -11.89 -0.14 -14.65
CA VAL A 22 -11.17 1.14 -14.63
C VAL A 22 -9.65 0.99 -14.79
N GLU A 23 -9.14 -0.21 -15.01
CA GLU A 23 -7.69 -0.44 -15.20
C GLU A 23 -7.05 0.50 -16.23
N PRO A 24 -7.66 0.74 -17.44
CA PRO A 24 -7.05 1.64 -18.42
C PRO A 24 -6.86 3.07 -17.89
N VAL A 25 -7.81 3.56 -17.10
CA VAL A 25 -7.74 4.89 -16.47
C VAL A 25 -6.65 4.90 -15.39
N ALA A 26 -6.61 3.88 -14.52
CA ALA A 26 -5.61 3.74 -13.48
C ALA A 26 -4.17 3.65 -14.04
N ARG A 27 -4.00 2.98 -15.17
CA ARG A 27 -2.72 2.89 -15.90
C ARG A 27 -2.30 4.24 -16.45
N GLU A 28 -3.23 4.98 -17.04
CA GLU A 28 -2.93 6.33 -17.55
C GLU A 28 -2.59 7.31 -16.43
N ILE A 29 -3.23 7.19 -15.27
CA ILE A 29 -2.88 7.99 -14.09
C ILE A 29 -1.44 7.68 -13.63
N ALA A 30 -1.06 6.41 -13.53
CA ALA A 30 0.31 6.02 -13.19
C ALA A 30 1.33 6.60 -14.19
N ARG A 31 1.09 6.40 -15.48
CA ARG A 31 1.95 6.91 -16.56
C ARG A 31 2.12 8.43 -16.51
N ARG A 32 1.02 9.17 -16.31
CA ARG A 32 1.04 10.64 -16.19
C ARG A 32 1.85 11.13 -14.98
N GLN A 33 1.84 10.34 -13.89
CA GLN A 33 2.63 10.61 -12.70
C GLN A 33 4.09 10.12 -12.79
N GLY A 34 4.47 9.47 -13.88
CA GLY A 34 5.83 8.96 -14.11
C GLY A 34 6.12 7.60 -13.46
N PHE A 35 5.08 6.82 -13.18
CA PHE A 35 5.19 5.48 -12.56
C PHE A 35 4.69 4.37 -13.48
N ASP A 36 5.14 3.15 -13.20
CA ASP A 36 4.71 1.93 -13.88
C ASP A 36 3.42 1.37 -13.27
N GLY A 37 2.82 0.38 -13.96
CA GLY A 37 1.67 -0.35 -13.47
C GLY A 37 0.38 0.46 -13.41
N VAL A 38 -0.39 0.33 -12.33
CA VAL A 38 -1.70 0.99 -12.14
C VAL A 38 -1.75 1.78 -10.84
N ARG A 39 -2.26 3.01 -10.93
CA ARG A 39 -2.44 3.90 -9.79
C ARG A 39 -3.90 3.92 -9.34
N TRP A 40 -4.17 3.39 -8.17
CA TRP A 40 -5.50 3.45 -7.55
C TRP A 40 -5.64 4.74 -6.74
N MET A 41 -6.53 5.63 -7.18
CA MET A 41 -6.76 6.89 -6.49
C MET A 41 -7.71 6.70 -5.31
N LYS A 42 -7.57 7.51 -4.25
CA LYS A 42 -8.46 7.46 -3.07
C LYS A 42 -9.89 7.83 -3.43
N MET A 43 -10.06 8.83 -4.28
CA MET A 43 -11.36 9.36 -4.67
C MET A 43 -11.46 9.41 -6.19
N THR A 44 -12.45 8.71 -6.72
CA THR A 44 -12.76 8.68 -8.15
C THR A 44 -14.28 8.75 -8.33
N ASP A 45 -14.68 9.09 -9.54
CA ASP A 45 -16.03 8.79 -10.01
C ASP A 45 -16.14 7.29 -10.40
N PRO A 46 -17.33 6.80 -10.79
CA PRO A 46 -17.50 5.40 -11.21
C PRO A 46 -16.67 4.98 -12.43
N SER A 47 -16.22 5.92 -13.27
CA SER A 47 -15.36 5.65 -14.43
C SER A 47 -13.88 5.53 -14.06
N GLY A 48 -13.51 5.76 -12.80
CA GLY A 48 -12.12 5.77 -12.32
C GLY A 48 -11.42 7.13 -12.50
N THR A 49 -12.13 8.15 -13.02
CA THR A 49 -11.58 9.50 -13.15
C THR A 49 -11.37 10.12 -11.77
N GLU A 50 -10.23 10.77 -11.58
CA GLU A 50 -9.87 11.41 -10.31
C GLU A 50 -10.89 12.50 -9.93
N ALA A 51 -11.39 12.43 -8.72
CA ALA A 51 -12.19 13.50 -8.13
C ALA A 51 -11.29 14.71 -7.78
N PRO A 52 -11.76 15.95 -7.95
CA PRO A 52 -11.03 17.14 -7.54
C PRO A 52 -10.66 17.09 -6.05
N SER A 53 -9.37 17.17 -5.74
CA SER A 53 -8.86 17.13 -4.37
C SER A 53 -7.48 17.75 -4.28
N ASN A 54 -7.24 18.55 -3.23
CA ASN A 54 -5.93 19.13 -2.96
C ASN A 54 -4.88 18.11 -2.50
N VAL A 55 -5.34 16.96 -2.01
CA VAL A 55 -4.47 15.91 -1.42
C VAL A 55 -4.59 14.56 -2.13
N GLY A 56 -5.67 14.33 -2.87
CA GLY A 56 -6.02 13.01 -3.43
C GLY A 56 -4.91 12.38 -4.27
N SER A 57 -4.23 13.17 -5.11
CA SER A 57 -3.14 12.70 -5.96
C SER A 57 -1.87 12.32 -5.20
N PHE A 58 -1.74 12.76 -3.95
CA PHE A 58 -0.57 12.46 -3.10
C PHE A 58 -0.81 11.33 -2.10
N LEU A 59 -2.07 10.90 -1.91
CA LEU A 59 -2.40 9.81 -0.98
C LEU A 59 -2.02 8.48 -1.58
N ILE A 60 -1.35 7.63 -0.79
CA ILE A 60 -0.88 6.31 -1.25
C ILE A 60 -1.37 5.14 -0.39
N TRP A 61 -1.91 5.39 0.78
CA TRP A 61 -2.33 4.34 1.73
C TRP A 61 -3.36 3.35 1.15
N GLN A 62 -4.17 3.77 0.18
CA GLN A 62 -5.17 2.93 -0.49
C GLN A 62 -4.59 2.10 -1.65
N GLN A 63 -3.39 2.42 -2.13
CA GLN A 63 -2.78 1.75 -3.28
C GLN A 63 -2.74 0.22 -3.14
N PRO A 64 -2.36 -0.36 -1.97
CA PRO A 64 -2.31 -1.80 -1.80
C PRO A 64 -3.68 -2.49 -1.64
N HIS A 65 -4.78 -1.75 -1.55
CA HIS A 65 -6.11 -2.33 -1.23
C HIS A 65 -6.52 -3.42 -2.20
N PHE A 66 -6.26 -3.28 -3.49
CA PHE A 66 -6.61 -4.32 -4.45
C PHE A 66 -5.93 -5.65 -4.13
N ILE A 67 -4.63 -5.63 -3.83
CA ILE A 67 -3.86 -6.83 -3.45
C ILE A 67 -4.44 -7.46 -2.18
N TYR A 68 -4.71 -6.63 -1.16
CA TYR A 68 -5.28 -7.08 0.11
C TYR A 68 -6.66 -7.74 -0.08
N LEU A 69 -7.54 -7.11 -0.86
CA LEU A 69 -8.90 -7.59 -1.08
C LEU A 69 -8.92 -8.85 -1.95
N ALA A 70 -8.09 -8.92 -3.00
CA ALA A 70 -7.92 -10.13 -3.81
C ALA A 70 -7.39 -11.30 -2.96
N GLU A 71 -6.44 -11.05 -2.05
CA GLU A 71 -5.94 -12.05 -1.12
C GLU A 71 -7.04 -12.57 -0.19
N LEU A 72 -7.95 -11.73 0.28
CA LEU A 72 -9.09 -12.17 1.10
C LEU A 72 -10.04 -13.07 0.31
N VAL A 73 -10.33 -12.76 -0.96
CA VAL A 73 -11.14 -13.62 -1.83
C VAL A 73 -10.45 -14.97 -2.03
N TYR A 74 -9.14 -14.95 -2.32
CA TYR A 74 -8.38 -16.18 -2.48
C TYR A 74 -8.37 -17.03 -1.22
N ARG A 75 -8.14 -16.46 -0.05
CA ARG A 75 -8.14 -17.19 1.23
C ARG A 75 -9.50 -17.82 1.54
N ALA A 76 -10.58 -17.17 1.16
CA ALA A 76 -11.93 -17.70 1.36
C ALA A 76 -12.26 -18.84 0.38
N ASN A 77 -11.69 -18.84 -0.82
CA ASN A 77 -11.89 -19.85 -1.85
C ASN A 77 -10.61 -20.04 -2.68
N PRO A 78 -9.60 -20.76 -2.17
CA PRO A 78 -8.35 -21.01 -2.88
C PRO A 78 -8.60 -21.81 -4.16
N SER A 79 -8.44 -21.18 -5.33
CA SER A 79 -8.62 -21.83 -6.62
C SER A 79 -7.81 -21.16 -7.74
N ASP A 80 -7.53 -21.94 -8.80
CA ASP A 80 -6.85 -21.43 -9.99
C ASP A 80 -7.70 -20.36 -10.71
N GLU A 81 -9.02 -20.44 -10.63
CA GLU A 81 -9.92 -19.44 -11.21
C GLU A 81 -9.73 -18.08 -10.55
N VAL A 82 -9.60 -18.03 -9.22
CA VAL A 82 -9.34 -16.77 -8.50
C VAL A 82 -7.97 -16.22 -8.88
N ILE A 83 -6.95 -17.08 -9.00
CA ILE A 83 -5.63 -16.65 -9.44
C ILE A 83 -5.70 -16.08 -10.87
N LYS A 84 -6.30 -16.78 -11.82
CA LYS A 84 -6.46 -16.31 -13.20
C LYS A 84 -7.19 -14.97 -13.28
N LYS A 85 -8.21 -14.78 -12.42
CA LYS A 85 -9.03 -13.58 -12.40
C LYS A 85 -8.25 -12.35 -11.96
N TYR A 86 -7.45 -12.47 -10.90
CA TYR A 86 -6.90 -11.30 -10.23
C TYR A 86 -5.39 -11.12 -10.36
N ASN A 87 -4.61 -12.17 -10.73
CA ASN A 87 -3.15 -12.09 -10.74
C ASN A 87 -2.64 -10.91 -11.58
N HIS A 88 -3.23 -10.66 -12.76
CA HIS A 88 -2.84 -9.55 -13.61
C HIS A 88 -2.86 -8.21 -12.85
N LEU A 89 -3.98 -7.86 -12.23
CA LEU A 89 -4.09 -6.59 -11.49
C LEU A 89 -3.28 -6.56 -10.19
N VAL A 90 -3.09 -7.72 -9.53
CA VAL A 90 -2.16 -7.84 -8.39
C VAL A 90 -0.75 -7.45 -8.83
N GLN A 91 -0.28 -7.99 -9.97
CA GLN A 91 1.05 -7.69 -10.50
C GLN A 91 1.17 -6.22 -10.95
N GLU A 92 0.17 -5.68 -11.63
CA GLU A 92 0.19 -4.28 -12.09
C GLU A 92 0.14 -3.29 -10.90
N THR A 93 -0.60 -3.63 -9.84
CA THR A 93 -0.60 -2.86 -8.59
C THR A 93 0.79 -2.87 -7.93
N ALA A 94 1.43 -4.05 -7.87
CA ALA A 94 2.76 -4.19 -7.31
C ALA A 94 3.84 -3.49 -8.15
N LYS A 95 3.72 -3.46 -9.48
CA LYS A 95 4.61 -2.67 -10.35
C LYS A 95 4.59 -1.19 -9.99
N PHE A 96 3.39 -0.62 -9.79
CA PHE A 96 3.30 0.75 -9.33
C PHE A 96 4.01 0.94 -7.99
N MET A 97 3.75 0.05 -7.03
CA MET A 97 4.33 0.14 -5.69
C MET A 97 5.86 0.06 -5.71
N TYR A 98 6.43 -0.78 -6.58
CA TYR A 98 7.86 -0.86 -6.78
C TYR A 98 8.42 0.42 -7.41
N SER A 99 7.81 0.92 -8.49
CA SER A 99 8.25 2.13 -9.19
C SER A 99 8.11 3.41 -8.35
N PHE A 100 7.19 3.43 -7.38
CA PHE A 100 7.00 4.55 -6.46
C PHE A 100 8.07 4.61 -5.36
N ALA A 101 8.54 3.46 -4.88
CA ALA A 101 9.57 3.41 -3.86
C ALA A 101 10.89 3.95 -4.40
N THR A 102 11.60 4.73 -3.59
CA THR A 102 12.89 5.30 -3.97
C THR A 102 14.01 4.59 -3.21
N TYR A 103 15.07 4.17 -3.90
CA TYR A 103 16.26 3.66 -3.22
C TYR A 103 17.08 4.82 -2.65
N ASP A 104 17.37 4.76 -1.36
CA ASP A 104 18.23 5.68 -0.63
C ASP A 104 19.63 5.08 -0.55
N ASP A 105 20.52 5.49 -1.46
CA ASP A 105 21.88 4.96 -1.57
C ASP A 105 22.70 5.21 -0.30
N PHE A 106 22.43 6.31 0.40
CA PHE A 106 23.18 6.68 1.60
C PHE A 106 22.92 5.70 2.76
N HIS A 107 21.66 5.28 2.93
CA HIS A 107 21.29 4.34 3.98
C HIS A 107 21.13 2.89 3.49
N GLY A 108 21.25 2.62 2.19
CA GLY A 108 21.14 1.30 1.60
C GLY A 108 19.74 0.67 1.73
N ARG A 109 18.69 1.46 1.61
CA ARG A 109 17.29 1.05 1.86
C ARG A 109 16.31 1.68 0.90
N PHE A 110 15.14 1.07 0.70
CA PHE A 110 14.01 1.70 0.02
C PHE A 110 13.19 2.56 0.98
N ILE A 111 12.78 3.73 0.50
CA ILE A 111 11.97 4.70 1.23
C ILE A 111 10.72 5.07 0.44
N LEU A 112 9.67 5.48 1.15
CA LEU A 112 8.48 6.11 0.58
C LEU A 112 8.54 7.61 0.85
N LYS A 113 8.53 8.42 -0.22
CA LYS A 113 8.55 9.89 -0.15
C LYS A 113 7.66 10.49 -1.21
N GLY A 114 7.37 11.81 -1.10
CA GLY A 114 6.54 12.50 -2.09
C GLY A 114 5.05 12.19 -1.98
N ALA A 115 4.61 11.68 -0.82
CA ALA A 115 3.23 11.32 -0.56
C ALA A 115 2.68 11.98 0.71
N ILE A 116 1.37 12.17 0.74
CA ILE A 116 0.63 12.46 1.96
C ILE A 116 0.17 11.12 2.52
N PRO A 117 0.46 10.81 3.79
CA PRO A 117 -0.01 9.57 4.41
C PRO A 117 -1.49 9.65 4.77
N ALA A 118 -2.02 8.57 5.34
CA ALA A 118 -3.37 8.59 5.92
C ALA A 118 -3.56 9.71 6.96
N GLN A 119 -2.50 10.16 7.60
CA GLN A 119 -2.45 11.36 8.44
C GLN A 119 -2.25 12.59 7.56
N GLU A 120 -3.33 13.26 7.19
CA GLU A 120 -3.36 14.29 6.14
C GLU A 120 -2.77 15.66 6.56
N THR A 121 -2.40 15.85 7.82
CA THR A 121 -1.67 17.03 8.32
C THR A 121 -0.20 17.06 7.88
N LEU A 122 0.34 15.93 7.44
CA LEU A 122 1.67 15.84 6.87
C LEU A 122 1.69 16.32 5.41
N ARG A 123 2.84 16.86 4.97
CA ARG A 123 2.99 17.43 3.62
C ARG A 123 3.77 16.48 2.72
N ALA A 124 3.28 16.25 1.49
CA ALA A 124 3.94 15.38 0.51
C ALA A 124 5.41 15.75 0.27
N ALA A 125 5.72 17.04 0.17
CA ALA A 125 7.07 17.53 -0.11
C ALA A 125 8.12 17.18 0.97
N THR A 126 7.68 16.90 2.19
CA THR A 126 8.58 16.67 3.33
C THR A 126 8.39 15.33 4.02
N THR A 127 7.30 14.61 3.76
CA THR A 127 7.03 13.32 4.41
C THR A 127 7.95 12.24 3.89
N ILE A 128 8.57 11.53 4.80
CA ILE A 128 9.45 10.37 4.53
C ILE A 128 8.97 9.21 5.42
N ASN A 129 8.79 8.06 4.79
CA ASN A 129 8.51 6.79 5.47
C ASN A 129 7.35 6.85 6.46
N PRO A 130 6.12 7.17 6.03
CA PRO A 130 4.96 7.07 6.89
C PRO A 130 4.72 5.60 7.27
N PRO A 131 4.48 5.28 8.57
CA PRO A 131 4.57 3.92 9.09
C PRO A 131 3.50 2.98 8.56
N PHE A 132 2.25 3.43 8.43
CA PHE A 132 1.17 2.60 7.90
C PHE A 132 1.42 2.23 6.46
N GLU A 133 1.81 3.19 5.65
CA GLU A 133 2.13 3.01 4.24
C GLU A 133 3.32 2.06 4.05
N LEU A 134 4.40 2.21 4.84
CA LEU A 134 5.53 1.27 4.82
C LEU A 134 5.08 -0.16 5.16
N SER A 135 4.34 -0.34 6.25
CA SER A 135 3.83 -1.65 6.65
C SER A 135 2.94 -2.26 5.58
N TYR A 136 2.10 -1.45 4.94
CA TYR A 136 1.20 -1.91 3.91
C TYR A 136 1.94 -2.26 2.61
N TRP A 137 2.97 -1.46 2.23
CA TRP A 137 3.87 -1.83 1.13
C TRP A 137 4.54 -3.16 1.36
N HIS A 138 5.15 -3.35 2.54
CA HIS A 138 5.80 -4.61 2.90
C HIS A 138 4.83 -5.79 2.80
N TYR A 139 3.65 -5.67 3.39
CA TYR A 139 2.63 -6.72 3.34
C TYR A 139 2.21 -7.04 1.90
N ALA A 140 1.80 -6.02 1.14
CA ALA A 140 1.23 -6.22 -0.19
C ALA A 140 2.27 -6.73 -1.20
N MET A 141 3.51 -6.28 -1.12
CA MET A 141 4.58 -6.79 -1.99
C MET A 141 4.90 -8.25 -1.71
N ASN A 142 4.89 -8.67 -0.43
CA ASN A 142 5.01 -10.09 -0.08
C ASN A 142 3.83 -10.91 -0.65
N VAL A 143 2.60 -10.41 -0.53
CA VAL A 143 1.42 -11.07 -1.11
C VAL A 143 1.54 -11.15 -2.63
N ALA A 144 1.94 -10.07 -3.31
CA ALA A 144 2.13 -10.09 -4.76
C ALA A 144 3.15 -11.14 -5.22
N GLN A 145 4.24 -11.33 -4.48
CA GLN A 145 5.20 -12.40 -4.73
C GLN A 145 4.59 -13.80 -4.54
N GLN A 146 3.79 -14.01 -3.49
CA GLN A 146 3.05 -15.26 -3.30
C GLN A 146 2.07 -15.53 -4.45
N TRP A 147 1.44 -14.48 -5.00
CA TRP A 147 0.54 -14.62 -6.15
C TRP A 147 1.29 -15.03 -7.41
N ARG A 148 2.54 -14.55 -7.63
CA ARG A 148 3.40 -15.06 -8.70
C ARG A 148 3.62 -16.57 -8.55
N GLU A 149 4.01 -17.00 -7.36
CA GLU A 149 4.27 -18.42 -7.09
C GLU A 149 3.01 -19.28 -7.28
N ARG A 150 1.84 -18.82 -6.83
CA ARG A 150 0.55 -19.48 -7.06
C ARG A 150 0.17 -19.56 -8.55
N ALA A 151 0.57 -18.56 -9.33
CA ALA A 151 0.39 -18.54 -10.79
C ALA A 151 1.45 -19.38 -11.55
N GLY A 152 2.36 -20.05 -10.85
CA GLY A 152 3.45 -20.83 -11.45
C GLY A 152 4.62 -19.96 -11.95
N GLU A 153 4.68 -18.71 -11.58
CA GLU A 153 5.75 -17.79 -11.95
C GLU A 153 6.87 -17.77 -10.89
N LYS A 154 8.08 -17.44 -11.31
CA LYS A 154 9.18 -17.19 -10.36
C LYS A 154 8.96 -15.87 -9.65
N ARG A 155 9.45 -15.77 -8.41
CA ARG A 155 9.54 -14.50 -7.69
C ARG A 155 10.35 -13.47 -8.49
N ASN A 156 9.97 -12.22 -8.39
CA ASN A 156 10.72 -11.10 -8.96
C ASN A 156 11.83 -10.70 -7.98
N LEU A 157 13.08 -10.81 -8.39
CA LEU A 157 14.24 -10.57 -7.52
C LEU A 157 14.36 -9.11 -7.08
N GLU A 158 13.99 -8.16 -7.93
CA GLU A 158 14.01 -6.73 -7.58
C GLU A 158 12.96 -6.41 -6.51
N TRP A 159 11.79 -7.06 -6.58
CA TRP A 159 10.77 -6.91 -5.54
C TRP A 159 11.18 -7.57 -4.23
N ASP A 160 11.88 -8.71 -4.29
CA ASP A 160 12.45 -9.34 -3.10
C ASP A 160 13.49 -8.44 -2.44
N GLU A 161 14.37 -7.82 -3.23
CA GLU A 161 15.33 -6.84 -2.73
C GLU A 161 14.63 -5.64 -2.07
N MET A 162 13.58 -5.10 -2.70
CA MET A 162 12.80 -4.01 -2.10
C MET A 162 12.15 -4.44 -0.78
N ILE A 163 11.52 -5.61 -0.73
CA ILE A 163 10.90 -6.15 0.49
C ILE A 163 11.92 -6.28 1.61
N ASP A 164 13.13 -6.75 1.28
CA ASP A 164 14.18 -6.97 2.26
C ASP A 164 14.79 -5.68 2.77
N LYS A 165 14.94 -4.69 1.91
CA LYS A 165 15.57 -3.40 2.20
C LYS A 165 14.57 -2.27 2.46
N LEU A 166 13.26 -2.55 2.55
CA LEU A 166 12.31 -1.50 2.89
C LEU A 166 12.60 -0.94 4.28
N SER A 167 12.55 0.38 4.40
CA SER A 167 12.88 1.08 5.64
C SER A 167 12.09 0.54 6.83
N PRO A 168 12.70 0.33 8.01
CA PRO A 168 11.97 0.03 9.22
C PRO A 168 11.10 1.24 9.62
N LEU A 169 10.11 1.01 10.49
CA LEU A 169 9.30 2.09 11.04
C LEU A 169 10.15 2.94 11.99
N ALA A 170 10.07 4.26 11.85
CA ALA A 170 10.77 5.20 12.71
C ALA A 170 10.08 5.31 14.08
N TYR A 171 10.88 5.45 15.13
CA TYR A 171 10.43 5.63 16.53
C TYR A 171 11.31 6.66 17.24
N ASN A 172 10.79 7.23 18.33
CA ASN A 172 11.52 8.18 19.17
C ASN A 172 12.35 7.47 20.27
N GLU A 173 12.98 8.26 21.14
CA GLU A 173 13.78 7.77 22.27
C GLU A 173 12.96 6.95 23.28
N ASP A 174 11.66 7.21 23.38
CA ASP A 174 10.73 6.45 24.24
C ASP A 174 10.20 5.17 23.58
N SER A 175 10.75 4.77 22.44
CA SER A 175 10.30 3.62 21.62
C SER A 175 8.88 3.77 21.05
N LEU A 176 8.36 4.97 20.94
CA LEU A 176 7.05 5.25 20.33
C LEU A 176 7.22 5.54 18.84
N TYR A 177 6.40 4.90 18.00
CA TYR A 177 6.42 5.11 16.56
C TYR A 177 6.01 6.53 16.16
N LEU A 178 6.73 7.10 15.20
CA LEU A 178 6.49 8.43 14.67
C LEU A 178 5.42 8.43 13.57
N ALA A 179 4.74 9.55 13.37
CA ALA A 179 3.78 9.75 12.26
C ALA A 179 4.45 9.67 10.87
N ALA A 180 5.74 10.03 10.81
CA ALA A 180 6.65 9.83 9.69
C ALA A 180 8.08 9.93 10.21
N GLU A 181 9.07 9.42 9.48
CA GLU A 181 10.47 9.40 9.92
C GLU A 181 10.99 10.80 10.28
N ASN A 182 10.57 11.81 9.55
CA ASN A 182 10.96 13.19 9.78
C ASN A 182 9.99 13.98 10.68
N ALA A 183 8.96 13.34 11.25
CA ALA A 183 8.00 13.96 12.18
C ALA A 183 8.42 13.70 13.64
N VAL A 184 9.61 14.16 14.01
CA VAL A 184 10.21 13.90 15.32
C VAL A 184 9.39 14.44 16.52
N ASP A 185 8.56 15.45 16.27
CA ASP A 185 7.67 16.05 17.28
C ASP A 185 6.25 15.45 17.27
N THR A 186 6.09 14.21 16.79
CA THR A 186 4.80 13.52 16.64
C THR A 186 3.90 13.64 17.88
N TYR A 187 4.44 13.55 19.08
CA TYR A 187 3.66 13.56 20.33
C TYR A 187 3.60 14.94 21.02
N LYS A 188 4.19 15.96 20.41
CA LYS A 188 4.27 17.32 20.98
C LYS A 188 3.54 18.36 20.10
N ASP A 189 3.59 18.21 18.80
CA ASP A 189 2.99 19.16 17.86
C ASP A 189 1.50 18.82 17.63
N ILE A 190 0.63 19.82 17.81
CA ILE A 190 -0.82 19.68 17.63
C ILE A 190 -1.21 19.22 16.24
N ARG A 191 -0.39 19.48 15.21
CA ARG A 191 -0.62 19.00 13.85
C ARG A 191 -0.67 17.48 13.78
N PHE A 192 0.11 16.79 14.60
CA PHE A 192 0.20 15.34 14.60
C PHE A 192 -0.74 14.68 15.62
N THR A 193 -1.11 15.39 16.67
CA THR A 193 -1.97 14.85 17.74
C THR A 193 -3.46 15.08 17.49
N SER A 194 -3.83 15.86 16.48
CA SER A 194 -5.23 16.20 16.13
C SER A 194 -5.74 15.49 14.87
N ASP A 195 -4.96 14.60 14.27
CA ASP A 195 -5.30 13.85 13.06
C ASP A 195 -5.36 12.34 13.34
N HIS A 196 -5.57 11.53 12.30
CA HIS A 196 -5.62 10.08 12.40
C HIS A 196 -4.31 9.52 12.95
N MET A 197 -4.41 8.66 13.94
CA MET A 197 -3.27 7.87 14.42
C MET A 197 -2.97 6.70 13.45
N ALA A 198 -2.54 7.05 12.24
CA ALA A 198 -2.37 6.11 11.13
C ALA A 198 -1.39 4.97 11.46
N VAL A 199 -0.40 5.22 12.32
CA VAL A 199 0.56 4.22 12.79
C VAL A 199 -0.12 2.99 13.42
N LEU A 200 -1.29 3.16 14.07
CA LEU A 200 -2.05 2.05 14.64
C LEU A 200 -2.55 1.07 13.58
N GLY A 201 -2.69 1.50 12.33
CA GLY A 201 -3.03 0.61 11.21
C GLY A 201 -1.93 -0.40 10.88
N SER A 202 -0.69 -0.15 11.28
CA SER A 202 0.43 -1.07 11.06
C SER A 202 0.30 -2.36 11.86
N VAL A 203 -0.45 -2.34 12.96
CA VAL A 203 -0.75 -3.50 13.80
C VAL A 203 -2.25 -3.57 14.05
N GLY A 204 -2.86 -4.73 13.80
CA GLY A 204 -4.30 -4.93 14.01
C GLY A 204 -5.13 -4.84 12.73
N ILE A 205 -4.88 -3.86 11.84
CA ILE A 205 -5.43 -3.87 10.47
C ILE A 205 -4.56 -4.77 9.59
N LEU A 206 -3.25 -4.61 9.67
CA LEU A 206 -2.28 -5.45 8.98
C LEU A 206 -1.72 -6.51 9.93
N PRO A 207 -1.29 -7.67 9.42
CA PRO A 207 -0.55 -8.64 10.22
C PRO A 207 0.83 -8.10 10.60
N MET A 208 1.35 -8.55 11.74
CA MET A 208 2.73 -8.26 12.15
C MET A 208 3.73 -8.59 11.05
N ASN A 209 4.73 -7.74 10.89
CA ASN A 209 5.79 -7.91 9.91
C ASN A 209 7.15 -7.45 10.48
N LYS A 210 8.24 -7.73 9.73
CA LYS A 210 9.61 -7.46 10.17
C LYS A 210 9.97 -5.98 10.37
N LEU A 211 9.14 -5.05 9.87
CA LEU A 211 9.38 -3.61 10.04
C LEU A 211 8.94 -3.11 11.42
N ILE A 212 8.19 -3.93 12.15
CA ILE A 212 7.60 -3.62 13.45
C ILE A 212 8.47 -4.28 14.52
N ARG A 213 8.85 -3.52 15.53
CA ARG A 213 9.60 -4.06 16.67
C ARG A 213 8.71 -5.01 17.49
N ALA A 214 9.29 -6.09 17.97
CA ALA A 214 8.59 -7.12 18.75
C ALA A 214 8.76 -6.94 20.27
N ASP A 215 9.53 -5.95 20.72
CA ASP A 215 9.88 -5.62 22.11
C ASP A 215 8.97 -4.55 22.72
#